data_f4676ee312e7359b7aeabeb7b5045113
#
_entry.id   f4676ee312e7359b7aeabeb7b5045113
#
_cell.length_a   1.000
_cell.length_b   1.000
_cell.length_c   1.000
_cell.angle_alpha   90.00
_cell.angle_beta   90.00
_cell.angle_gamma   90.00
#
_symmetry.space_group_name_H-M   'P 1'
#
loop_
_entity.id
_entity.type
_entity.pdbx_description
1 polymer ?
#
loop_
_entity_poly.entity_id
_entity_poly.type
_entity_poly.pdbx_seq_one_letter_code
_entity_poly.pdbx_strand_id
1 'polypeptide(L)'
;MIQVRKSFTLDQFEDHLSSLAEGESRLSLPNLIKAEAVGATASLMQLIATWGRNPDAQLKLYAPELGSVSAANFASSPVGLAALNAARSVVSQNGESVSRRAAMMLAERYVREMHDGRLEDIKAANSITLLSMDNAHHLGRPVRLYSGAGETVRSARDLADFLRNCFTVLMTSETRLPAALDLAEPASGILFEAFQNTHEHARTNWKKDELPRSTRGVTVGWRYVERARLVDAAGHHRVFRKYFEAVAEDEGQGRNAQFIELSVFDGGPGLAQSWFRAREPRNIRHGDVTLEEELTAVYACLQKGGTTKGNNSAGNGLYRILRLTSERGGFVRLRTGRLSLARSFAESTLFKPADVEMEDAVTGSTAAQRHAWADGTVLTIMLPVRRGARQ
;
A
#
# COMPACT_ATOMS: atom_id res chain seq x y z
N MET A 1 -17.56 -10.47 -13.50
CA MET A 1 -16.15 -10.90 -13.23
C MET A 1 -15.24 -9.71 -13.32
N ILE A 2 -14.50 -9.42 -12.27
CA ILE A 2 -13.47 -8.38 -12.24
C ILE A 2 -12.26 -8.86 -13.02
N GLN A 3 -11.91 -8.15 -14.08
CA GLN A 3 -10.76 -8.47 -14.92
C GLN A 3 -9.72 -7.35 -14.82
N VAL A 4 -8.66 -7.59 -14.06
CA VAL A 4 -7.54 -6.65 -13.96
C VAL A 4 -6.72 -6.69 -15.24
N ARG A 5 -6.38 -5.52 -15.77
CA ARG A 5 -5.54 -5.38 -16.98
C ARG A 5 -4.06 -5.46 -16.61
N LYS A 6 -3.22 -5.74 -17.62
CA LYS A 6 -1.74 -5.74 -17.43
C LYS A 6 -1.23 -4.38 -16.95
N SER A 7 -1.78 -3.29 -17.47
CA SER A 7 -1.52 -1.92 -17.02
C SER A 7 -2.61 -1.53 -16.02
N PHE A 8 -2.25 -1.45 -14.74
CA PHE A 8 -3.19 -1.18 -13.65
C PHE A 8 -3.03 0.25 -13.14
N THR A 9 -4.15 0.97 -13.05
CA THR A 9 -4.22 2.38 -12.62
C THR A 9 -5.07 2.54 -11.37
N LEU A 10 -5.01 3.72 -10.73
CA LEU A 10 -5.86 4.03 -9.59
C LEU A 10 -7.34 4.20 -9.98
N ASP A 11 -7.63 4.64 -11.20
CA ASP A 11 -9.02 4.73 -11.70
C ASP A 11 -9.62 3.33 -11.81
N GLN A 12 -8.89 2.37 -12.40
CA GLN A 12 -9.33 0.97 -12.45
C GLN A 12 -9.52 0.36 -11.06
N PHE A 13 -8.74 0.78 -10.07
CA PHE A 13 -8.90 0.34 -8.69
C PHE A 13 -10.26 0.74 -8.13
N GLU A 14 -10.67 2.01 -8.28
CA GLU A 14 -11.96 2.48 -7.77
C GLU A 14 -13.15 1.85 -8.55
N ASP A 15 -13.02 1.66 -9.86
CA ASP A 15 -14.01 0.95 -10.70
C ASP A 15 -14.20 -0.50 -10.23
N HIS A 16 -13.11 -1.19 -9.93
CA HIS A 16 -13.16 -2.58 -9.45
C HIS A 16 -13.74 -2.69 -8.04
N LEU A 17 -13.47 -1.72 -7.15
CA LEU A 17 -14.12 -1.68 -5.83
C LEU A 17 -15.63 -1.46 -5.98
N SER A 18 -16.06 -0.63 -6.92
CA SER A 18 -17.48 -0.44 -7.23
C SER A 18 -18.13 -1.75 -7.72
N SER A 19 -17.46 -2.48 -8.61
CA SER A 19 -17.93 -3.81 -9.06
C SER A 19 -18.01 -4.84 -7.92
N LEU A 20 -17.09 -4.79 -6.93
CA LEU A 20 -17.19 -5.62 -5.73
C LEU A 20 -18.41 -5.25 -4.87
N ALA A 21 -18.72 -3.97 -4.76
CA ALA A 21 -19.90 -3.49 -4.02
C ALA A 21 -21.21 -3.93 -4.69
N GLU A 22 -21.22 -4.13 -6.01
CA GLU A 22 -22.32 -4.68 -6.80
C GLU A 22 -22.45 -6.22 -6.71
N GLY A 23 -21.56 -6.89 -5.97
CA GLY A 23 -21.63 -8.31 -5.68
C GLY A 23 -20.73 -9.21 -6.54
N GLU A 24 -19.82 -8.64 -7.35
CA GLU A 24 -18.86 -9.47 -8.09
C GLU A 24 -17.91 -10.20 -7.14
N SER A 25 -17.84 -11.53 -7.32
CA SER A 25 -16.99 -12.40 -6.49
C SER A 25 -15.82 -13.04 -7.24
N ARG A 26 -15.84 -12.98 -8.58
CA ARG A 26 -14.81 -13.58 -9.43
C ARG A 26 -13.76 -12.56 -9.84
N LEU A 27 -12.50 -12.88 -9.56
CA LEU A 27 -11.33 -12.05 -9.88
C LEU A 27 -10.44 -12.78 -10.88
N SER A 28 -10.03 -12.09 -11.92
CA SER A 28 -9.04 -12.58 -12.89
C SER A 28 -7.88 -11.59 -12.97
N LEU A 29 -6.67 -12.12 -12.78
CA LEU A 29 -5.42 -11.35 -12.75
C LEU A 29 -4.47 -11.86 -13.84
N PRO A 30 -3.84 -10.98 -14.62
CA PRO A 30 -2.84 -11.39 -15.59
C PRO A 30 -1.56 -11.88 -14.89
N ASN A 31 -0.77 -12.69 -15.58
CA ASN A 31 0.47 -13.25 -15.04
C ASN A 31 1.54 -12.19 -14.72
N LEU A 32 1.48 -11.06 -15.39
CA LEU A 32 2.34 -9.91 -15.14
C LEU A 32 1.48 -8.65 -15.09
N ILE A 33 1.61 -7.91 -14.01
CA ILE A 33 0.92 -6.63 -13.83
C ILE A 33 1.98 -5.54 -13.77
N LYS A 34 1.82 -4.54 -14.61
CA LYS A 34 2.58 -3.29 -14.56
C LYS A 34 1.77 -2.28 -13.74
N ALA A 35 2.21 -2.02 -12.53
CA ALA A 35 1.65 -0.97 -11.68
C ALA A 35 2.29 0.36 -12.10
N GLU A 36 1.71 1.03 -13.08
CA GLU A 36 2.29 2.24 -13.69
C GLU A 36 2.06 3.47 -12.80
N ALA A 37 0.91 3.54 -12.14
CA ALA A 37 0.63 4.64 -11.23
C ALA A 37 1.29 4.45 -9.86
N VAL A 38 1.57 5.56 -9.19
CA VAL A 38 2.05 5.57 -7.81
C VAL A 38 1.00 4.98 -6.88
N GLY A 39 1.41 4.08 -5.99
CA GLY A 39 0.51 3.38 -5.08
C GLY A 39 -0.34 2.28 -5.73
N ALA A 40 -0.22 2.04 -7.03
CA ALA A 40 -1.05 1.07 -7.74
C ALA A 40 -0.85 -0.37 -7.23
N THR A 41 0.39 -0.77 -6.92
CA THR A 41 0.65 -2.10 -6.33
C THR A 41 -0.07 -2.28 -5.00
N ALA A 42 0.06 -1.31 -4.08
CA ALA A 42 -0.59 -1.37 -2.78
C ALA A 42 -2.12 -1.28 -2.88
N SER A 43 -2.65 -0.48 -3.81
CA SER A 43 -4.09 -0.42 -4.10
C SER A 43 -4.61 -1.75 -4.63
N LEU A 44 -3.86 -2.44 -5.49
CA LEU A 44 -4.21 -3.78 -5.96
C LEU A 44 -4.21 -4.81 -4.82
N MET A 45 -3.27 -4.71 -3.87
CA MET A 45 -3.28 -5.54 -2.66
C MET A 45 -4.54 -5.29 -1.82
N GLN A 46 -4.98 -4.04 -1.68
CA GLN A 46 -6.21 -3.69 -0.98
C GLN A 46 -7.46 -4.20 -1.71
N LEU A 47 -7.49 -4.12 -3.05
CA LEU A 47 -8.55 -4.73 -3.86
C LEU A 47 -8.65 -6.23 -3.61
N ILE A 48 -7.52 -6.93 -3.63
CA ILE A 48 -7.44 -8.38 -3.36
C ILE A 48 -7.90 -8.70 -1.93
N ALA A 49 -7.49 -7.90 -0.93
CA ALA A 49 -7.93 -8.07 0.45
C ALA A 49 -9.44 -7.88 0.59
N THR A 50 -10.00 -6.85 -0.06
CA THR A 50 -11.44 -6.56 -0.06
C THR A 50 -12.23 -7.67 -0.74
N TRP A 51 -11.79 -8.10 -1.92
CA TRP A 51 -12.38 -9.22 -2.65
C TRP A 51 -12.34 -10.53 -1.84
N GLY A 52 -11.22 -10.82 -1.19
CA GLY A 52 -11.02 -12.03 -0.38
C GLY A 52 -11.92 -12.13 0.86
N ARG A 53 -12.63 -11.05 1.23
CA ARG A 53 -13.67 -11.06 2.28
C ARG A 53 -15.00 -11.66 1.80
N ASN A 54 -15.18 -11.74 0.48
CA ASN A 54 -16.35 -12.41 -0.06
C ASN A 54 -16.25 -13.93 0.20
N PRO A 55 -17.30 -14.59 0.75
CA PRO A 55 -17.32 -16.03 0.97
C PRO A 55 -17.17 -16.83 -0.33
N ASP A 56 -17.56 -16.25 -1.47
CA ASP A 56 -17.51 -16.87 -2.79
C ASP A 56 -16.32 -16.39 -3.63
N ALA A 57 -15.29 -15.80 -3.02
CA ALA A 57 -14.12 -15.27 -3.70
C ALA A 57 -13.42 -16.34 -4.57
N GLN A 58 -13.63 -16.27 -5.88
CA GLN A 58 -13.06 -17.19 -6.86
C GLN A 58 -11.99 -16.52 -7.71
N LEU A 59 -10.76 -17.06 -7.68
CA LEU A 59 -9.65 -16.62 -8.52
C LEU A 59 -9.63 -17.42 -9.82
N LYS A 60 -9.67 -16.73 -10.95
CA LYS A 60 -9.43 -17.32 -12.27
C LYS A 60 -8.00 -17.04 -12.71
N LEU A 61 -7.22 -18.10 -12.91
CA LEU A 61 -5.86 -18.02 -13.42
C LEU A 61 -5.86 -17.84 -14.94
N TYR A 62 -4.89 -17.08 -15.46
CA TYR A 62 -4.58 -17.02 -16.90
C TYR A 62 -3.64 -18.15 -17.33
N ALA A 63 -3.69 -19.27 -16.65
CA ALA A 63 -2.87 -20.44 -16.93
C ALA A 63 -3.79 -21.63 -17.27
N PRO A 64 -3.48 -22.39 -18.32
CA PRO A 64 -4.29 -23.55 -18.68
C PRO A 64 -4.21 -24.64 -17.62
N GLU A 65 -3.06 -24.79 -17.00
CA GLU A 65 -2.78 -25.79 -15.95
C GLU A 65 -1.74 -25.29 -14.94
N LEU A 66 -1.69 -25.92 -13.75
CA LEU A 66 -0.75 -25.55 -12.68
C LEU A 66 0.73 -25.80 -13.05
N GLY A 67 1.01 -26.79 -13.88
CA GLY A 67 2.38 -27.12 -14.32
C GLY A 67 2.99 -26.12 -15.30
N SER A 68 2.22 -25.13 -15.76
CA SER A 68 2.69 -24.15 -16.73
C SER A 68 3.63 -23.12 -16.12
N VAL A 69 4.60 -22.65 -16.91
CA VAL A 69 5.48 -21.52 -16.57
C VAL A 69 4.65 -20.28 -16.18
N SER A 70 3.50 -20.11 -16.81
CA SER A 70 2.56 -19.02 -16.57
C SER A 70 2.00 -19.05 -15.14
N ALA A 71 1.60 -20.22 -14.65
CA ALA A 71 1.11 -20.40 -13.28
C ALA A 71 2.22 -20.15 -12.25
N ALA A 72 3.44 -20.66 -12.52
CA ALA A 72 4.59 -20.45 -11.66
C ALA A 72 4.98 -18.97 -11.55
N ASN A 73 5.04 -18.25 -12.68
CA ASN A 73 5.33 -16.81 -12.70
C ASN A 73 4.26 -16.00 -11.96
N PHE A 74 2.99 -16.35 -12.12
CA PHE A 74 1.91 -15.71 -11.38
C PHE A 74 2.07 -15.92 -9.86
N ALA A 75 2.22 -17.16 -9.43
CA ALA A 75 2.36 -17.51 -8.01
C ALA A 75 3.62 -16.87 -7.38
N SER A 76 4.70 -16.73 -8.15
CA SER A 76 5.97 -16.12 -7.74
C SER A 76 5.97 -14.59 -7.86
N SER A 77 4.81 -13.97 -7.77
CA SER A 77 4.66 -12.51 -7.71
C SER A 77 3.95 -12.08 -6.43
N PRO A 78 4.20 -10.87 -5.92
CA PRO A 78 3.49 -10.37 -4.73
C PRO A 78 1.97 -10.41 -4.89
N VAL A 79 1.48 -9.99 -6.06
CA VAL A 79 0.05 -9.94 -6.40
C VAL A 79 -0.55 -11.34 -6.50
N GLY A 80 0.12 -12.26 -7.19
CA GLY A 80 -0.32 -13.64 -7.32
C GLY A 80 -0.35 -14.36 -5.99
N LEU A 81 0.69 -14.19 -5.17
CA LEU A 81 0.76 -14.76 -3.82
C LEU A 81 -0.36 -14.24 -2.92
N ALA A 82 -0.61 -12.92 -2.91
CA ALA A 82 -1.69 -12.32 -2.15
C ALA A 82 -3.07 -12.82 -2.61
N ALA A 83 -3.29 -12.91 -3.94
CA ALA A 83 -4.55 -13.40 -4.50
C ALA A 83 -4.80 -14.87 -4.18
N LEU A 84 -3.79 -15.74 -4.31
CA LEU A 84 -3.88 -17.15 -3.92
C LEU A 84 -4.14 -17.31 -2.42
N ASN A 85 -3.53 -16.48 -1.57
CA ASN A 85 -3.80 -16.48 -0.14
C ASN A 85 -5.25 -16.09 0.18
N ALA A 86 -5.77 -15.06 -0.48
CA ALA A 86 -7.12 -14.53 -0.24
C ALA A 86 -8.24 -15.43 -0.82
N ALA A 87 -8.00 -16.12 -1.94
CA ALA A 87 -8.99 -16.91 -2.68
C ALA A 87 -9.65 -18.00 -1.83
N ARG A 88 -10.96 -18.18 -1.98
CA ARG A 88 -11.73 -19.33 -1.45
C ARG A 88 -11.65 -20.51 -2.40
N SER A 89 -11.73 -20.24 -3.69
CA SER A 89 -11.56 -21.24 -4.75
C SER A 89 -10.67 -20.69 -5.86
N VAL A 90 -10.02 -21.59 -6.59
CA VAL A 90 -9.17 -21.25 -7.72
C VAL A 90 -9.62 -22.11 -8.91
N VAL A 91 -9.70 -21.49 -10.10
CA VAL A 91 -9.99 -22.19 -11.34
C VAL A 91 -8.94 -21.85 -12.39
N SER A 92 -8.66 -22.80 -13.29
CA SER A 92 -7.79 -22.60 -14.44
C SER A 92 -8.43 -21.65 -15.47
N GLN A 93 -7.70 -21.32 -16.51
CA GLN A 93 -8.22 -20.57 -17.66
C GLN A 93 -9.45 -21.27 -18.28
N ASN A 94 -9.47 -22.60 -18.29
CA ASN A 94 -10.51 -23.43 -18.86
C ASN A 94 -11.71 -23.65 -17.90
N GLY A 95 -11.65 -23.10 -16.67
CA GLY A 95 -12.71 -23.25 -15.68
C GLY A 95 -12.60 -24.50 -14.80
N GLU A 96 -11.54 -25.28 -14.94
CA GLU A 96 -11.31 -26.46 -14.09
C GLU A 96 -10.89 -26.06 -12.69
N SER A 97 -11.39 -26.79 -11.68
CA SER A 97 -11.02 -26.55 -10.29
C SER A 97 -9.53 -26.87 -10.05
N VAL A 98 -8.88 -25.94 -9.35
CA VAL A 98 -7.44 -26.02 -9.04
C VAL A 98 -7.24 -26.05 -7.54
N SER A 99 -6.43 -26.98 -7.06
CA SER A 99 -6.05 -27.01 -5.64
C SER A 99 -5.27 -25.74 -5.28
N ARG A 100 -5.87 -24.90 -4.41
CA ARG A 100 -5.22 -23.68 -3.90
C ARG A 100 -3.88 -24.01 -3.21
N ARG A 101 -3.82 -25.12 -2.46
CA ARG A 101 -2.57 -25.58 -1.81
C ARG A 101 -1.48 -25.87 -2.85
N ALA A 102 -1.82 -26.59 -3.90
CA ALA A 102 -0.86 -26.87 -4.99
C ALA A 102 -0.41 -25.59 -5.70
N ALA A 103 -1.34 -24.63 -5.94
CA ALA A 103 -0.97 -23.33 -6.51
C ALA A 103 -0.05 -22.51 -5.58
N MET A 104 -0.26 -22.55 -4.26
CA MET A 104 0.61 -21.89 -3.27
C MET A 104 2.01 -22.52 -3.22
N MET A 105 2.15 -23.83 -3.46
CA MET A 105 3.47 -24.49 -3.51
C MET A 105 4.34 -23.95 -4.66
N LEU A 106 3.76 -23.45 -5.75
CA LEU A 106 4.52 -22.82 -6.83
C LEU A 106 5.24 -21.54 -6.36
N ALA A 107 4.76 -20.90 -5.32
CA ALA A 107 5.35 -19.69 -4.75
C ALA A 107 6.44 -19.98 -3.69
N GLU A 108 6.72 -21.23 -3.34
CA GLU A 108 7.60 -21.59 -2.20
C GLU A 108 8.99 -20.94 -2.31
N ARG A 109 9.60 -20.97 -3.50
CA ARG A 109 10.90 -20.34 -3.73
C ARG A 109 10.82 -18.83 -3.50
N TYR A 110 9.85 -18.16 -4.11
CA TYR A 110 9.65 -16.73 -3.98
C TYR A 110 9.40 -16.31 -2.52
N VAL A 111 8.57 -17.08 -1.79
CA VAL A 111 8.32 -16.85 -0.37
C VAL A 111 9.59 -16.96 0.44
N ARG A 112 10.43 -17.96 0.17
CA ARG A 112 11.72 -18.14 0.86
C ARG A 112 12.67 -16.97 0.58
N GLU A 113 12.82 -16.57 -0.68
CA GLU A 113 13.67 -15.43 -1.07
C GLU A 113 13.19 -14.12 -0.40
N MET A 114 11.87 -13.91 -0.34
CA MET A 114 11.27 -12.78 0.34
C MET A 114 11.54 -12.82 1.87
N HIS A 115 11.39 -13.97 2.50
CA HIS A 115 11.63 -14.13 3.94
C HIS A 115 13.11 -13.95 4.29
N ASP A 116 14.01 -14.49 3.47
CA ASP A 116 15.47 -14.36 3.66
C ASP A 116 15.97 -12.94 3.34
N GLY A 117 15.10 -12.09 2.79
CA GLY A 117 15.44 -10.71 2.43
C GLY A 117 16.37 -10.60 1.22
N ARG A 118 16.26 -11.51 0.27
CA ARG A 118 17.00 -11.50 -1.01
C ARG A 118 16.33 -10.54 -1.99
N LEU A 119 16.62 -9.25 -1.82
CA LEU A 119 15.91 -8.17 -2.51
C LEU A 119 16.05 -8.21 -4.03
N GLU A 120 17.21 -8.64 -4.56
CA GLU A 120 17.47 -8.79 -5.99
C GLU A 120 16.54 -9.84 -6.63
N ASP A 121 16.30 -10.95 -5.92
CA ASP A 121 15.52 -12.08 -6.44
C ASP A 121 14.02 -11.81 -6.46
N ILE A 122 13.54 -10.87 -5.60
CA ILE A 122 12.12 -10.50 -5.49
C ILE A 122 11.78 -9.15 -6.12
N LYS A 123 12.77 -8.48 -6.69
CA LYS A 123 12.59 -7.21 -7.40
C LYS A 123 11.65 -7.40 -8.59
N ALA A 124 10.61 -6.58 -8.67
CA ALA A 124 9.67 -6.55 -9.78
C ALA A 124 9.75 -5.18 -10.47
N ALA A 125 10.35 -5.12 -11.64
CA ALA A 125 10.60 -3.87 -12.36
C ALA A 125 11.30 -2.82 -11.46
N ASN A 126 10.59 -1.79 -11.05
CA ASN A 126 11.11 -0.67 -10.25
C ASN A 126 10.62 -0.70 -8.81
N SER A 127 10.22 -1.85 -8.28
CA SER A 127 9.72 -1.97 -6.92
C SER A 127 10.10 -3.29 -6.26
N ILE A 128 10.15 -3.27 -4.93
CA ILE A 128 10.30 -4.43 -4.04
C ILE A 128 9.08 -4.45 -3.14
N THR A 129 8.37 -5.58 -3.09
CA THR A 129 7.22 -5.75 -2.21
C THR A 129 7.46 -6.91 -1.25
N LEU A 130 7.31 -6.62 0.05
CA LEU A 130 7.35 -7.62 1.11
C LEU A 130 5.97 -7.83 1.68
N LEU A 131 5.54 -9.09 1.77
CA LEU A 131 4.24 -9.50 2.31
C LEU A 131 4.41 -10.22 3.64
N SER A 132 3.55 -9.88 4.59
CA SER A 132 3.33 -10.63 5.82
C SER A 132 1.93 -11.20 5.79
N MET A 133 1.81 -12.52 5.81
CA MET A 133 0.55 -13.24 5.79
C MET A 133 0.30 -13.87 7.14
N ASP A 134 -0.73 -13.39 7.83
CA ASP A 134 -1.12 -13.92 9.13
C ASP A 134 -1.84 -15.28 8.96
N ASN A 135 -1.68 -16.16 9.95
CA ASN A 135 -2.28 -17.52 9.96
C ASN A 135 -1.82 -18.45 8.83
N ALA A 136 -0.76 -18.08 8.12
CA ALA A 136 -0.08 -18.96 7.19
C ALA A 136 1.20 -19.48 7.88
N HIS A 137 1.04 -20.39 8.85
CA HIS A 137 2.11 -20.86 9.75
C HIS A 137 3.39 -21.31 9.06
N HIS A 138 3.31 -21.73 7.80
CA HIS A 138 4.45 -22.19 7.01
C HIS A 138 5.09 -21.09 6.15
N LEU A 139 4.47 -19.91 6.06
CA LEU A 139 4.98 -18.83 5.22
C LEU A 139 5.87 -17.84 5.98
N GLY A 140 5.84 -17.83 7.32
CA GLY A 140 6.67 -16.97 8.17
C GLY A 140 6.45 -15.47 7.95
N ARG A 141 7.39 -14.67 8.43
CA ARG A 141 7.39 -13.21 8.29
C ARG A 141 8.75 -12.72 7.78
N PRO A 142 8.78 -11.73 6.85
CA PRO A 142 10.03 -11.24 6.26
C PRO A 142 11.01 -10.73 7.32
N VAL A 143 12.24 -11.25 7.36
CA VAL A 143 13.29 -10.85 8.32
C VAL A 143 13.70 -9.38 8.19
N ARG A 144 13.41 -8.76 7.05
CA ARG A 144 13.69 -7.33 6.83
C ARG A 144 12.69 -6.41 7.55
N LEU A 145 11.50 -6.90 7.85
CA LEU A 145 10.44 -6.15 8.54
C LEU A 145 10.28 -6.55 10.00
N TYR A 146 10.70 -7.76 10.37
CA TYR A 146 10.53 -8.31 11.71
C TYR A 146 11.85 -8.73 12.35
N SER A 147 11.90 -8.66 13.68
CA SER A 147 12.95 -9.20 14.52
C SER A 147 12.45 -10.41 15.34
N GLY A 148 13.39 -11.19 15.87
CA GLY A 148 13.07 -12.43 16.61
C GLY A 148 12.37 -13.45 15.73
N ALA A 149 11.46 -14.23 16.30
CA ALA A 149 10.61 -15.19 15.56
C ALA A 149 9.49 -14.52 14.72
N GLY A 150 9.65 -13.25 14.34
CA GLY A 150 8.65 -12.48 13.61
C GLY A 150 7.58 -11.84 14.51
N GLU A 151 7.86 -11.66 15.79
CA GLU A 151 6.90 -11.15 16.77
C GLU A 151 6.86 -9.62 16.84
N THR A 152 8.01 -8.98 16.63
CA THR A 152 8.12 -7.51 16.71
C THR A 152 8.58 -6.89 15.41
N VAL A 153 8.03 -5.73 15.08
CA VAL A 153 8.49 -4.92 13.95
C VAL A 153 9.90 -4.40 14.25
N ARG A 154 10.77 -4.44 13.25
CA ARG A 154 12.14 -3.89 13.38
C ARG A 154 12.12 -2.41 13.71
N SER A 155 13.17 -1.96 14.40
CA SER A 155 13.35 -0.55 14.72
C SER A 155 13.46 0.32 13.47
N ALA A 156 13.18 1.62 13.61
CA ALA A 156 13.37 2.57 12.50
C ALA A 156 14.82 2.55 11.98
N ARG A 157 15.81 2.32 12.84
CA ARG A 157 17.23 2.19 12.43
C ARG A 157 17.45 0.98 11.51
N ASP A 158 16.93 -0.19 11.88
CA ASP A 158 17.04 -1.41 11.05
C ASP A 158 16.29 -1.23 9.71
N LEU A 159 15.15 -0.52 9.75
CA LEU A 159 14.39 -0.20 8.55
C LEU A 159 15.10 0.83 7.66
N ALA A 160 15.94 1.71 8.22
CA ALA A 160 16.79 2.59 7.40
C ALA A 160 17.81 1.78 6.59
N ASP A 161 18.45 0.77 7.22
CA ASP A 161 19.38 -0.13 6.51
C ASP A 161 18.65 -0.97 5.45
N PHE A 162 17.44 -1.44 5.74
CA PHE A 162 16.59 -2.10 4.74
C PHE A 162 16.30 -1.18 3.55
N LEU A 163 15.92 0.08 3.79
CA LEU A 163 15.64 1.03 2.72
C LEU A 163 16.87 1.40 1.91
N ARG A 164 18.05 1.56 2.54
CA ARG A 164 19.33 1.76 1.81
C ARG A 164 19.59 0.61 0.85
N ASN A 165 19.40 -0.62 1.31
CA ASN A 165 19.54 -1.80 0.46
C ASN A 165 18.50 -1.80 -0.69
N CYS A 166 17.24 -1.46 -0.43
CA CYS A 166 16.23 -1.33 -1.48
C CYS A 166 16.62 -0.27 -2.52
N PHE A 167 17.09 0.89 -2.09
CA PHE A 167 17.49 1.96 -3.01
C PHE A 167 18.68 1.55 -3.86
N THR A 168 19.67 0.88 -3.28
CA THR A 168 20.80 0.34 -4.04
C THR A 168 20.36 -0.67 -5.10
N VAL A 169 19.45 -1.58 -4.75
CA VAL A 169 18.92 -2.59 -5.67
C VAL A 169 18.05 -1.98 -6.78
N LEU A 170 17.25 -0.97 -6.44
CA LEU A 170 16.29 -0.37 -7.37
C LEU A 170 16.92 0.65 -8.31
N MET A 171 17.94 1.38 -7.83
CA MET A 171 18.53 2.49 -8.56
C MET A 171 19.78 2.05 -9.33
N THR A 172 19.68 2.07 -10.64
CA THR A 172 20.83 1.84 -11.54
C THR A 172 21.63 3.11 -11.85
N SER A 173 21.12 4.29 -11.45
CA SER A 173 21.77 5.57 -11.70
C SER A 173 22.64 5.99 -10.53
N GLU A 174 23.96 5.92 -10.69
CA GLU A 174 24.95 6.35 -9.69
C GLU A 174 24.78 7.81 -9.25
N THR A 175 24.30 8.68 -10.15
CA THR A 175 24.23 10.14 -9.88
C THR A 175 23.14 10.56 -8.89
N ARG A 176 22.11 9.72 -8.70
CA ARG A 176 20.99 10.03 -7.80
C ARG A 176 20.96 9.14 -6.56
N LEU A 177 21.73 8.07 -6.54
CA LEU A 177 21.79 7.15 -5.40
C LEU A 177 22.16 7.87 -4.09
N PRO A 178 23.17 8.76 -4.01
CA PRO A 178 23.47 9.47 -2.77
C PRO A 178 22.26 10.24 -2.22
N ALA A 179 21.56 11.01 -3.08
CA ALA A 179 20.37 11.76 -2.67
C ALA A 179 19.21 10.87 -2.21
N ALA A 180 19.08 9.67 -2.78
CA ALA A 180 18.12 8.69 -2.30
C ALA A 180 18.53 8.08 -0.95
N LEU A 181 19.81 7.78 -0.76
CA LEU A 181 20.32 7.26 0.51
C LEU A 181 20.12 8.25 1.67
N ASP A 182 20.19 9.56 1.42
CA ASP A 182 19.90 10.61 2.39
C ASP A 182 18.42 10.62 2.82
N LEU A 183 17.53 10.06 2.01
CA LEU A 183 16.10 9.90 2.34
C LEU A 183 15.84 8.64 3.19
N ALA A 184 16.79 7.73 3.37
CA ALA A 184 16.56 6.47 4.06
C ALA A 184 16.14 6.67 5.52
N GLU A 185 16.76 7.61 6.26
CA GLU A 185 16.42 7.90 7.65
C GLU A 185 14.99 8.47 7.80
N PRO A 186 14.59 9.57 7.13
CA PRO A 186 13.21 10.06 7.24
C PRO A 186 12.19 9.04 6.74
N ALA A 187 12.50 8.33 5.65
CA ALA A 187 11.65 7.28 5.09
C ALA A 187 11.49 6.09 6.05
N SER A 188 12.52 5.72 6.81
CA SER A 188 12.43 4.64 7.81
C SER A 188 11.53 5.01 8.98
N GLY A 189 11.53 6.26 9.42
CA GLY A 189 10.60 6.75 10.42
C GLY A 189 9.14 6.64 9.95
N ILE A 190 8.89 7.01 8.69
CA ILE A 190 7.57 6.86 8.05
C ILE A 190 7.17 5.38 7.99
N LEU A 191 8.08 4.54 7.48
CA LEU A 191 7.83 3.10 7.33
C LEU A 191 7.56 2.42 8.67
N PHE A 192 8.34 2.73 9.70
CA PHE A 192 8.17 2.19 11.04
C PHE A 192 6.78 2.47 11.59
N GLU A 193 6.37 3.75 11.62
CA GLU A 193 5.07 4.15 12.16
C GLU A 193 3.91 3.53 11.38
N ALA A 194 3.99 3.55 10.04
CA ALA A 194 2.94 2.99 9.20
C ALA A 194 2.84 1.47 9.35
N PHE A 195 3.97 0.74 9.32
CA PHE A 195 3.97 -0.71 9.38
C PHE A 195 3.64 -1.23 10.78
N GLN A 196 4.11 -0.54 11.84
CA GLN A 196 3.71 -0.83 13.22
C GLN A 196 2.20 -0.76 13.41
N ASN A 197 1.54 0.26 12.82
CA ASN A 197 0.09 0.37 12.86
C ASN A 197 -0.60 -0.83 12.20
N THR A 198 -0.09 -1.33 11.07
CA THR A 198 -0.66 -2.55 10.44
C THR A 198 -0.47 -3.78 11.33
N HIS A 199 0.69 -3.89 11.98
CA HIS A 199 0.98 -5.02 12.89
C HIS A 199 0.03 -5.06 14.07
N GLU A 200 -0.33 -3.92 14.63
CA GLU A 200 -1.16 -3.80 15.83
C GLU A 200 -2.66 -3.86 15.55
N HIS A 201 -3.10 -3.32 14.41
CA HIS A 201 -4.53 -3.08 14.18
C HIS A 201 -5.15 -3.91 13.06
N ALA A 202 -4.34 -4.47 12.15
CA ALA A 202 -4.86 -5.08 10.93
C ALA A 202 -5.04 -6.62 11.00
N ARG A 203 -4.78 -7.24 12.15
CA ARG A 203 -4.85 -8.70 12.31
C ARG A 203 -6.23 -9.20 12.72
N THR A 204 -7.10 -8.32 13.13
CA THR A 204 -8.43 -8.66 13.66
C THR A 204 -9.52 -7.86 12.96
N ASN A 205 -10.73 -8.41 12.93
CA ASN A 205 -11.92 -7.71 12.44
C ASN A 205 -12.43 -6.66 13.46
N TRP A 206 -13.56 -6.03 13.14
CA TRP A 206 -14.18 -5.04 14.02
C TRP A 206 -14.67 -5.61 15.37
N LYS A 207 -14.92 -6.92 15.45
CA LYS A 207 -15.29 -7.65 16.69
C LYS A 207 -14.07 -8.12 17.49
N LYS A 208 -12.86 -7.88 17.03
CA LYS A 208 -11.59 -8.39 17.57
C LYS A 208 -11.33 -9.87 17.28
N ASP A 209 -12.13 -10.54 16.43
CA ASP A 209 -11.83 -11.89 15.98
C ASP A 209 -10.64 -11.85 15.00
N GLU A 210 -9.81 -12.88 15.04
CA GLU A 210 -8.70 -12.99 14.09
C GLU A 210 -9.21 -13.06 12.65
N LEU A 211 -8.57 -12.30 11.77
CA LEU A 211 -8.86 -12.30 10.35
C LEU A 211 -8.18 -13.49 9.69
N PRO A 212 -8.95 -14.48 9.20
CA PRO A 212 -8.34 -15.55 8.43
C PRO A 212 -7.71 -14.97 7.15
N ARG A 213 -6.49 -15.39 6.83
CA ARG A 213 -5.78 -15.00 5.61
C ARG A 213 -5.55 -13.49 5.46
N SER A 214 -5.31 -12.80 6.58
CA SER A 214 -4.92 -11.39 6.54
C SER A 214 -3.57 -11.24 5.82
N THR A 215 -3.50 -10.28 4.93
CA THR A 215 -2.27 -9.89 4.24
C THR A 215 -2.01 -8.42 4.51
N ARG A 216 -0.77 -8.12 4.88
CA ARG A 216 -0.26 -6.76 5.00
C ARG A 216 1.14 -6.72 4.42
N GLY A 217 1.62 -5.55 4.10
CA GLY A 217 2.95 -5.47 3.49
C GLY A 217 3.41 -4.07 3.21
N VAL A 218 4.57 -4.03 2.58
CA VAL A 218 5.29 -2.82 2.20
C VAL A 218 5.70 -2.93 0.75
N THR A 219 5.51 -1.88 -0.02
CA THR A 219 6.13 -1.70 -1.34
C THR A 219 7.09 -0.52 -1.27
N VAL A 220 8.34 -0.75 -1.64
CA VAL A 220 9.36 0.28 -1.86
C VAL A 220 9.55 0.38 -3.36
N GLY A 221 9.30 1.55 -3.92
CA GLY A 221 9.37 1.79 -5.36
C GLY A 221 10.33 2.93 -5.72
N TRP A 222 10.95 2.82 -6.88
CA TRP A 222 11.65 3.88 -7.54
C TRP A 222 10.81 4.36 -8.72
N ARG A 223 10.39 5.62 -8.70
CA ARG A 223 9.60 6.21 -9.76
C ARG A 223 10.42 7.23 -10.54
N TYR A 224 10.38 7.06 -11.83
CA TYR A 224 11.06 7.91 -12.78
C TYR A 224 10.03 8.36 -13.81
N VAL A 225 9.75 9.65 -13.85
CA VAL A 225 8.74 10.22 -14.75
C VAL A 225 9.35 11.37 -15.51
N GLU A 226 9.22 11.34 -16.83
CA GLU A 226 9.60 12.48 -17.66
C GLU A 226 8.77 13.70 -17.26
N ARG A 227 9.43 14.83 -17.02
CA ARG A 227 8.80 16.04 -16.47
C ARG A 227 7.60 16.50 -17.30
N ALA A 228 7.69 16.39 -18.63
CA ALA A 228 6.60 16.72 -19.55
C ALA A 228 5.38 15.79 -19.41
N ARG A 229 5.53 14.62 -18.80
CA ARG A 229 4.46 13.61 -18.61
C ARG A 229 3.96 13.48 -17.18
N LEU A 230 4.49 14.30 -16.25
CA LEU A 230 4.11 14.22 -14.83
C LEU A 230 2.61 14.40 -14.62
N VAL A 231 2.05 15.42 -15.27
CA VAL A 231 0.62 15.75 -15.13
C VAL A 231 -0.27 14.63 -15.69
N ASP A 232 0.12 14.03 -16.82
CA ASP A 232 -0.62 12.91 -17.42
C ASP A 232 -0.56 11.65 -16.53
N ALA A 233 0.56 11.45 -15.82
CA ALA A 233 0.71 10.33 -14.89
C ALA A 233 -0.22 10.42 -13.66
N ALA A 234 -0.81 11.58 -13.38
CA ALA A 234 -1.79 11.76 -12.31
C ALA A 234 -3.18 11.18 -12.64
N GLY A 235 -3.50 10.93 -13.92
CA GLY A 235 -4.81 10.50 -14.34
C GLY A 235 -5.90 11.50 -13.92
N HIS A 236 -7.02 11.00 -13.40
CA HIS A 236 -8.14 11.83 -12.92
C HIS A 236 -7.96 12.35 -11.47
N HIS A 237 -6.88 11.97 -10.79
CA HIS A 237 -6.65 12.35 -9.38
C HIS A 237 -6.14 13.79 -9.25
N ARG A 238 -7.01 14.74 -8.88
CA ARG A 238 -6.71 16.17 -8.85
C ARG A 238 -5.58 16.56 -7.90
N VAL A 239 -5.51 15.93 -6.71
CA VAL A 239 -4.45 16.26 -5.73
C VAL A 239 -3.09 15.78 -6.22
N PHE A 240 -3.03 14.63 -6.92
CA PHE A 240 -1.83 14.15 -7.60
C PHE A 240 -1.39 15.12 -8.70
N ARG A 241 -2.35 15.62 -9.49
CA ARG A 241 -2.08 16.59 -10.55
C ARG A 241 -1.44 17.86 -9.99
N LYS A 242 -2.03 18.45 -8.95
CA LYS A 242 -1.46 19.62 -8.26
C LYS A 242 -0.03 19.38 -7.78
N TYR A 243 0.21 18.20 -7.18
CA TYR A 243 1.54 17.82 -6.73
C TYR A 243 2.54 17.75 -7.89
N PHE A 244 2.18 17.10 -8.98
CA PHE A 244 3.05 16.96 -10.13
C PHE A 244 3.27 18.26 -10.89
N GLU A 245 2.29 19.15 -10.95
CA GLU A 245 2.42 20.50 -11.49
C GLU A 245 3.49 21.27 -10.70
N ALA A 246 3.38 21.31 -9.37
CA ALA A 246 4.37 21.97 -8.51
C ALA A 246 5.78 21.35 -8.65
N VAL A 247 5.89 20.01 -8.71
CA VAL A 247 7.18 19.33 -8.92
C VAL A 247 7.73 19.59 -10.33
N ALA A 248 6.87 19.73 -11.34
CA ALA A 248 7.29 20.06 -12.70
C ALA A 248 7.91 21.46 -12.80
N GLU A 249 7.54 22.39 -11.94
CA GLU A 249 8.11 23.73 -11.85
C GLU A 249 9.45 23.76 -11.08
N ASP A 250 9.75 22.73 -10.28
CA ASP A 250 11.00 22.63 -9.51
C ASP A 250 12.21 22.35 -10.42
N GLU A 251 13.01 23.37 -10.70
CA GLU A 251 14.22 23.29 -11.54
C GLU A 251 15.26 22.29 -11.01
N GLY A 252 15.26 22.00 -9.70
CA GLY A 252 16.13 21.00 -9.08
C GLY A 252 15.89 19.55 -9.57
N GLN A 253 14.75 19.27 -10.19
CA GLN A 253 14.43 17.94 -10.73
C GLN A 253 15.09 17.65 -12.10
N GLY A 254 15.48 18.67 -12.86
CA GLY A 254 16.03 18.50 -14.20
C GLY A 254 14.99 17.97 -15.21
N ARG A 255 15.44 17.25 -16.27
CA ARG A 255 14.55 16.73 -17.32
C ARG A 255 13.57 15.68 -16.82
N ASN A 256 13.94 14.91 -15.82
CA ASN A 256 13.15 13.80 -15.28
C ASN A 256 13.00 13.95 -13.77
N ALA A 257 11.76 13.94 -13.31
CA ALA A 257 11.45 13.89 -11.90
C ALA A 257 11.61 12.46 -11.37
N GLN A 258 12.19 12.34 -10.20
CA GLN A 258 12.48 11.05 -9.57
C GLN A 258 11.96 11.06 -8.14
N PHE A 259 11.35 9.94 -7.75
CA PHE A 259 10.70 9.78 -6.46
C PHE A 259 11.02 8.42 -5.85
N ILE A 260 11.12 8.40 -4.53
CA ILE A 260 10.94 7.19 -3.75
C ILE A 260 9.45 7.07 -3.44
N GLU A 261 8.87 5.91 -3.74
CA GLU A 261 7.54 5.52 -3.31
C GLU A 261 7.66 4.56 -2.13
N LEU A 262 6.95 4.89 -1.05
CA LEU A 262 6.72 3.99 0.06
C LEU A 262 5.22 3.76 0.18
N SER A 263 4.78 2.52 0.03
CA SER A 263 3.39 2.15 0.26
C SER A 263 3.30 1.07 1.33
N VAL A 264 2.51 1.33 2.35
CA VAL A 264 2.17 0.34 3.39
C VAL A 264 0.69 0.01 3.25
N PHE A 265 0.36 -1.27 3.27
CA PHE A 265 -1.00 -1.73 3.08
C PHE A 265 -1.35 -2.88 4.01
N ASP A 266 -2.62 -2.98 4.32
CA ASP A 266 -3.20 -4.07 5.10
C ASP A 266 -4.63 -4.39 4.65
N GLY A 267 -5.10 -5.58 5.02
CA GLY A 267 -6.47 -6.03 4.82
C GLY A 267 -7.30 -6.03 6.12
N GLY A 268 -6.96 -5.18 7.09
CA GLY A 268 -7.65 -5.08 8.37
C GLY A 268 -8.97 -4.32 8.31
N PRO A 269 -9.45 -3.80 9.44
CA PRO A 269 -10.73 -3.09 9.52
C PRO A 269 -10.68 -1.65 8.98
N GLY A 270 -9.49 -1.09 8.73
CA GLY A 270 -9.30 0.30 8.38
C GLY A 270 -9.21 1.24 9.59
N LEU A 271 -8.81 2.50 9.35
CA LEU A 271 -8.52 3.46 10.43
C LEU A 271 -9.75 3.84 11.23
N ALA A 272 -10.81 4.30 10.57
CA ALA A 272 -12.03 4.72 11.25
C ALA A 272 -12.68 3.57 12.03
N GLN A 273 -12.75 2.37 11.45
CA GLN A 273 -13.28 1.21 12.15
C GLN A 273 -12.45 0.84 13.38
N SER A 274 -11.12 0.97 13.30
CA SER A 274 -10.23 0.79 14.46
C SER A 274 -10.46 1.83 15.54
N TRP A 275 -10.72 3.08 15.13
CA TRP A 275 -11.06 4.18 16.05
C TRP A 275 -12.36 3.91 16.81
N PHE A 276 -13.46 3.58 16.10
CA PHE A 276 -14.75 3.26 16.72
C PHE A 276 -14.66 2.02 17.61
N ARG A 277 -13.98 0.96 17.15
CA ARG A 277 -13.78 -0.26 17.94
C ARG A 277 -13.15 0.00 19.31
N ALA A 278 -12.27 0.98 19.41
CA ALA A 278 -11.57 1.30 20.66
C ALA A 278 -12.41 2.15 21.63
N ARG A 279 -13.43 2.86 21.15
CA ARG A 279 -14.22 3.82 21.93
C ARG A 279 -15.68 3.41 22.08
N GLU A 280 -16.36 3.31 20.98
CA GLU A 280 -17.77 2.99 20.88
C GLU A 280 -17.93 1.99 19.71
N PRO A 281 -17.99 0.68 19.97
CA PRO A 281 -18.04 -0.32 18.92
C PRO A 281 -19.24 -0.14 18.00
N ARG A 282 -19.03 0.40 16.80
CA ARG A 282 -19.99 0.56 15.71
C ARG A 282 -19.42 -0.05 14.44
N ASN A 283 -20.26 -0.57 13.57
CA ASN A 283 -19.84 -1.16 12.30
C ASN A 283 -20.08 -0.19 11.14
N ILE A 284 -19.01 0.40 10.63
CA ILE A 284 -19.08 1.37 9.54
C ILE A 284 -19.62 0.74 8.26
N ARG A 285 -19.22 -0.49 7.95
CA ARG A 285 -19.59 -1.18 6.71
C ARG A 285 -21.10 -1.38 6.57
N HIS A 286 -21.81 -1.54 7.69
CA HIS A 286 -23.26 -1.77 7.72
C HIS A 286 -24.07 -0.47 7.91
N GLY A 287 -23.45 0.69 7.84
CA GLY A 287 -24.16 1.97 7.80
C GLY A 287 -24.41 2.62 9.16
N ASP A 288 -23.84 2.08 10.25
CA ASP A 288 -24.00 2.62 11.62
C ASP A 288 -23.28 3.97 11.82
N VAL A 289 -22.54 4.44 10.81
CA VAL A 289 -21.69 5.63 10.86
C VAL A 289 -21.86 6.43 9.57
N THR A 290 -22.09 7.74 9.70
CA THR A 290 -22.13 8.66 8.56
C THR A 290 -20.74 8.82 7.93
N LEU A 291 -20.68 9.41 6.74
CA LEU A 291 -19.40 9.64 6.05
C LEU A 291 -18.58 10.72 6.78
N GLU A 292 -19.22 11.74 7.32
CA GLU A 292 -18.61 12.81 8.12
C GLU A 292 -18.04 12.29 9.43
N GLU A 293 -18.74 11.37 10.11
CA GLU A 293 -18.21 10.70 11.30
C GLU A 293 -17.00 9.83 10.96
N GLU A 294 -17.02 9.12 9.82
CA GLU A 294 -15.88 8.34 9.34
C GLU A 294 -14.67 9.24 9.06
N LEU A 295 -14.86 10.38 8.38
CA LEU A 295 -13.80 11.34 8.11
C LEU A 295 -13.25 11.94 9.41
N THR A 296 -14.11 12.31 10.34
CA THR A 296 -13.73 12.83 11.67
C THR A 296 -12.89 11.80 12.44
N ALA A 297 -13.26 10.53 12.40
CA ALA A 297 -12.50 9.45 13.04
C ALA A 297 -11.12 9.26 12.40
N VAL A 298 -11.02 9.37 11.09
CA VAL A 298 -9.71 9.31 10.38
C VAL A 298 -8.85 10.51 10.76
N TYR A 299 -9.39 11.74 10.79
CA TYR A 299 -8.65 12.93 11.19
C TYR A 299 -8.19 12.83 12.65
N ALA A 300 -9.02 12.29 13.53
CA ALA A 300 -8.63 12.05 14.92
C ALA A 300 -7.43 11.06 15.02
N CYS A 301 -7.32 10.09 14.12
CA CYS A 301 -6.13 9.22 14.04
C CYS A 301 -4.88 9.95 13.52
N LEU A 302 -5.05 10.99 12.69
CA LEU A 302 -3.96 11.77 12.11
C LEU A 302 -3.44 12.87 13.04
N GLN A 303 -4.23 13.30 14.04
CA GLN A 303 -3.86 14.35 14.97
C GLN A 303 -2.79 13.89 15.96
N LYS A 304 -2.01 14.85 16.48
CA LYS A 304 -1.05 14.61 17.56
C LYS A 304 -1.79 14.13 18.81
N GLY A 305 -1.37 12.98 19.37
CA GLY A 305 -2.05 12.35 20.51
C GLY A 305 -3.29 11.52 20.12
N GLY A 306 -3.62 11.44 18.83
CA GLY A 306 -4.71 10.60 18.32
C GLY A 306 -4.37 9.12 18.46
N THR A 307 -4.72 8.51 19.61
CA THR A 307 -4.41 7.09 19.87
C THR A 307 -5.66 6.30 20.20
N THR A 308 -5.65 5.04 19.77
CA THR A 308 -6.57 4.00 20.24
C THR A 308 -6.03 3.25 21.46
N LYS A 309 -4.81 3.61 21.93
CA LYS A 309 -4.10 2.98 23.05
C LYS A 309 -4.23 3.84 24.31
N GLY A 310 -4.36 3.22 25.45
CA GLY A 310 -4.50 3.91 26.75
C GLY A 310 -3.24 4.61 27.29
N ASN A 311 -2.12 4.66 26.53
CA ASN A 311 -0.85 5.25 26.95
C ASN A 311 -0.62 6.60 26.28
N ASN A 312 -0.29 7.64 27.08
CA ASN A 312 -0.01 9.01 26.62
C ASN A 312 1.20 9.15 25.66
N SER A 313 2.05 8.16 25.54
CA SER A 313 3.17 8.13 24.57
C SER A 313 2.78 7.57 23.19
N ALA A 314 1.62 6.94 23.08
CA ALA A 314 1.07 6.42 21.84
C ALA A 314 0.20 7.47 21.13
N GLY A 315 0.09 7.40 19.81
CA GLY A 315 -0.83 8.28 19.05
C GLY A 315 -0.17 9.41 18.27
N ASN A 316 1.15 9.36 18.10
CA ASN A 316 1.87 10.34 17.29
C ASN A 316 2.32 9.79 15.92
N GLY A 317 2.07 8.49 15.64
CA GLY A 317 2.62 7.80 14.47
C GLY A 317 2.19 8.40 13.14
N LEU A 318 0.89 8.51 12.90
CA LEU A 318 0.36 9.07 11.64
C LEU A 318 0.65 10.57 11.51
N TYR A 319 0.58 11.33 12.62
CA TYR A 319 1.00 12.73 12.66
C TYR A 319 2.49 12.89 12.26
N ARG A 320 3.34 12.02 12.79
CA ARG A 320 4.78 12.00 12.47
C ARG A 320 5.03 11.70 11.00
N ILE A 321 4.25 10.79 10.40
CA ILE A 321 4.32 10.49 8.97
C ILE A 321 4.04 11.75 8.14
N LEU A 322 2.94 12.45 8.41
CA LEU A 322 2.60 13.69 7.70
C LEU A 322 3.72 14.73 7.84
N ARG A 323 4.24 14.92 9.07
CA ARG A 323 5.32 15.85 9.33
C ARG A 323 6.59 15.51 8.55
N LEU A 324 7.07 14.28 8.63
CA LEU A 324 8.29 13.84 7.93
C LEU A 324 8.14 13.95 6.40
N THR A 325 6.94 13.68 5.88
CA THR A 325 6.64 13.83 4.45
C THR A 325 6.63 15.30 4.03
N SER A 326 6.04 16.18 4.86
CA SER A 326 6.02 17.62 4.63
C SER A 326 7.42 18.23 4.60
N GLU A 327 8.28 17.88 5.57
CA GLU A 327 9.68 18.34 5.65
C GLU A 327 10.48 18.04 4.37
N ARG A 328 10.02 17.12 3.55
CA ARG A 328 10.65 16.72 2.28
C ARG A 328 9.91 17.17 1.02
N GLY A 329 8.85 17.96 1.18
CA GLY A 329 8.02 18.39 0.05
C GLY A 329 7.35 17.21 -0.66
N GLY A 330 6.96 16.19 0.10
CA GLY A 330 6.42 14.94 -0.40
C GLY A 330 4.90 14.99 -0.65
N PHE A 331 4.36 13.82 -0.90
CA PHE A 331 2.93 13.59 -1.13
C PHE A 331 2.46 12.40 -0.32
N VAL A 332 1.23 12.48 0.21
CA VAL A 332 0.57 11.40 0.94
C VAL A 332 -0.77 11.09 0.29
N ARG A 333 -1.05 9.79 0.08
CA ARG A 333 -2.38 9.27 -0.24
C ARG A 333 -2.78 8.22 0.80
N LEU A 334 -4.00 8.34 1.31
CA LEU A 334 -4.59 7.43 2.28
C LEU A 334 -5.91 6.90 1.73
N ARG A 335 -6.03 5.57 1.57
CA ARG A 335 -7.26 4.89 1.17
C ARG A 335 -7.72 3.94 2.26
N THR A 336 -8.89 4.19 2.86
CA THR A 336 -9.42 3.38 3.97
C THR A 336 -10.95 3.49 4.03
N GLY A 337 -11.65 2.37 4.22
CA GLY A 337 -13.12 2.36 4.27
C GLY A 337 -13.75 2.98 3.02
N ARG A 338 -14.57 4.02 3.21
CA ARG A 338 -15.22 4.77 2.12
C ARG A 338 -14.45 6.03 1.70
N LEU A 339 -13.25 6.28 2.23
CA LEU A 339 -12.48 7.49 2.05
C LEU A 339 -11.25 7.27 1.18
N SER A 340 -11.01 8.18 0.23
CA SER A 340 -9.81 8.28 -0.59
C SER A 340 -9.24 9.68 -0.42
N LEU A 341 -8.24 9.82 0.44
CA LEU A 341 -7.70 11.11 0.87
C LEU A 341 -6.28 11.31 0.36
N ALA A 342 -5.91 12.55 0.03
CA ALA A 342 -4.54 12.87 -0.36
C ALA A 342 -4.14 14.27 0.10
N ARG A 343 -2.83 14.50 0.23
CA ARG A 343 -2.26 15.81 0.51
C ARG A 343 -0.93 16.01 -0.21
N SER A 344 -0.79 17.15 -0.85
CA SER A 344 0.46 17.64 -1.43
C SER A 344 1.19 18.54 -0.44
N PHE A 345 2.50 18.36 -0.29
CA PHE A 345 3.39 19.23 0.46
C PHE A 345 4.46 19.89 -0.45
N ALA A 346 4.25 19.88 -1.77
CA ALA A 346 5.23 20.44 -2.71
C ALA A 346 5.50 21.93 -2.49
N GLU A 347 4.47 22.69 -2.09
CA GLU A 347 4.56 24.16 -1.92
C GLU A 347 4.91 24.59 -0.50
N SER A 348 4.82 23.71 0.52
CA SER A 348 5.04 24.05 1.92
C SER A 348 5.74 22.95 2.68
N THR A 349 6.92 23.28 3.21
CA THR A 349 7.69 22.40 4.10
C THR A 349 7.40 22.63 5.59
N LEU A 350 6.61 23.65 5.92
CA LEU A 350 6.22 23.97 7.30
C LEU A 350 4.92 23.25 7.64
N PHE A 351 5.02 22.16 8.40
CA PHE A 351 3.87 21.41 8.89
C PHE A 351 3.31 22.00 10.17
N LYS A 352 2.06 22.43 10.12
CA LYS A 352 1.33 22.94 11.27
C LYS A 352 0.36 21.87 11.81
N PRO A 353 -0.02 21.89 13.11
CA PRO A 353 -1.01 20.96 13.66
C PRO A 353 -2.37 20.94 12.93
N ALA A 354 -2.78 22.07 12.34
CA ALA A 354 -3.96 22.16 11.48
C ALA A 354 -3.80 21.48 10.12
N ASP A 355 -2.56 21.14 9.73
CA ASP A 355 -2.25 20.57 8.42
C ASP A 355 -2.55 19.06 8.33
N VAL A 356 -3.30 18.48 9.25
CA VAL A 356 -3.75 17.09 9.19
C VAL A 356 -4.93 16.88 8.23
N GLU A 357 -5.62 17.95 7.86
CA GLU A 357 -6.70 17.89 6.88
C GLU A 357 -6.18 17.52 5.50
N MET A 358 -6.89 16.62 4.85
CA MET A 358 -6.57 16.10 3.52
C MET A 358 -7.72 16.40 2.57
N GLU A 359 -7.42 16.50 1.29
CA GLU A 359 -8.41 16.62 0.24
C GLU A 359 -8.84 15.22 -0.24
N ASP A 360 -10.05 15.09 -0.77
CA ASP A 360 -10.41 13.89 -1.54
C ASP A 360 -9.46 13.73 -2.73
N ALA A 361 -8.85 12.57 -2.85
CA ALA A 361 -7.76 12.35 -3.81
C ALA A 361 -8.19 12.57 -5.26
N VAL A 362 -9.44 12.24 -5.59
CA VAL A 362 -9.99 12.32 -6.94
C VAL A 362 -10.47 13.73 -7.25
N THR A 363 -11.33 14.27 -6.41
CA THR A 363 -12.02 15.56 -6.68
C THR A 363 -11.24 16.78 -6.20
N GLY A 364 -10.30 16.62 -5.26
CA GLY A 364 -9.61 17.72 -4.59
C GLY A 364 -10.51 18.53 -3.65
N SER A 365 -11.67 17.99 -3.26
CA SER A 365 -12.58 18.60 -2.30
C SER A 365 -12.13 18.34 -0.87
N THR A 366 -12.30 19.31 0.01
CA THR A 366 -12.13 19.14 1.47
C THR A 366 -13.37 18.52 2.14
N ALA A 367 -14.51 18.55 1.48
CA ALA A 367 -15.71 17.86 1.92
C ALA A 367 -15.58 16.36 1.70
N ALA A 368 -16.12 15.57 2.62
CA ALA A 368 -16.12 14.11 2.51
C ALA A 368 -16.80 13.65 1.21
N GLN A 369 -16.10 12.83 0.44
CA GLN A 369 -16.62 12.17 -0.76
C GLN A 369 -16.72 10.67 -0.51
N ARG A 370 -17.85 10.08 -0.92
CA ARG A 370 -18.09 8.65 -0.75
C ARG A 370 -17.49 7.86 -1.92
N HIS A 371 -16.55 6.98 -1.61
CA HIS A 371 -16.05 5.95 -2.51
C HIS A 371 -16.62 4.57 -2.15
N ALA A 372 -16.45 3.61 -3.04
CA ALA A 372 -16.79 2.21 -2.74
C ALA A 372 -15.95 1.71 -1.55
N TRP A 373 -16.50 0.78 -0.78
CA TRP A 373 -15.82 0.24 0.40
C TRP A 373 -14.52 -0.48 0.03
N ALA A 374 -13.45 -0.18 0.74
CA ALA A 374 -12.19 -0.90 0.70
C ALA A 374 -11.81 -1.41 2.10
N ASP A 375 -11.59 -2.70 2.26
CA ASP A 375 -11.11 -3.26 3.53
C ASP A 375 -9.65 -2.87 3.77
N GLY A 376 -9.31 -2.61 5.03
CA GLY A 376 -7.97 -2.23 5.44
C GLY A 376 -7.59 -0.78 5.14
N THR A 377 -6.29 -0.56 5.07
CA THR A 377 -5.70 0.75 4.83
C THR A 377 -4.56 0.64 3.82
N VAL A 378 -4.51 1.56 2.87
CA VAL A 378 -3.32 1.84 2.05
C VAL A 378 -2.84 3.24 2.35
N LEU A 379 -1.59 3.35 2.76
CA LEU A 379 -0.88 4.61 2.91
C LEU A 379 0.26 4.63 1.88
N THR A 380 0.19 5.53 0.93
CA THR A 380 1.22 5.74 -0.10
C THR A 380 1.86 7.09 0.08
N ILE A 381 3.18 7.12 0.12
CA ILE A 381 4.00 8.32 0.28
C ILE A 381 4.97 8.40 -0.88
N MET A 382 5.10 9.60 -1.44
CA MET A 382 6.14 9.93 -2.40
C MET A 382 7.09 10.96 -1.80
N LEU A 383 8.38 10.69 -1.92
CA LEU A 383 9.44 11.61 -1.56
C LEU A 383 10.24 11.97 -2.81
N PRO A 384 10.34 13.26 -3.17
CA PRO A 384 11.10 13.68 -4.34
C PRO A 384 12.60 13.51 -4.08
N VAL A 385 13.31 12.94 -5.05
CA VAL A 385 14.78 12.82 -5.02
C VAL A 385 15.37 13.99 -5.78
N ARG A 386 15.74 15.03 -5.06
CA ARG A 386 16.34 16.25 -5.60
C ARG A 386 17.82 16.04 -5.87
N ARG A 387 18.36 16.65 -6.92
CA ARG A 387 19.82 16.75 -7.07
C ARG A 387 20.36 17.55 -5.89
N GLY A 388 21.36 17.02 -5.19
CA GLY A 388 22.09 17.81 -4.22
C GLY A 388 22.55 19.11 -4.88
N ALA A 389 22.37 20.23 -4.19
CA ALA A 389 23.03 21.46 -4.62
C ALA A 389 24.51 21.12 -4.78
N ARG A 390 25.10 21.34 -5.97
CA ARG A 390 26.54 21.27 -6.14
C ARG A 390 27.12 22.27 -5.15
N GLN A 391 27.80 21.75 -4.10
CA GLN A 391 28.65 22.57 -3.25
C GLN A 391 29.77 23.14 -4.09
#